data_7f79a425da584b5fe393e46a9ade6903
#
_entry.id   7f79a425da584b5fe393e46a9ade6903
#
_cell.length_a   1.000
_cell.length_b   1.000
_cell.length_c   1.000
_cell.angle_alpha   90.00
_cell.angle_beta   90.00
_cell.angle_gamma   90.00
#
_symmetry.space_group_name_H-M   'P 1'
#
loop_
_entity.id
_entity.type
_entity.pdbx_description
1 polymer ?
#
loop_
_entity_poly.entity_id
_entity_poly.type
_entity_poly.pdbx_seq_one_letter_code
_entity_poly.pdbx_strand_id
1 'polypeptide(L)'
;TLLKQGLLEVVQYAKEQCPSAEILILTNGRTFSVAPYAQAFNRILIAQDQIAIPIHGSNAERHDAITQAQGSFAQTIQGLKTLAQGTMRIEIRIVVSKLNYMDISNIVDLLLTLPRITVVNFIALEMCGNAIKNRAQVWIDYPEAAAACEDGIEKLVSAGIDIGLYNFPLCAVKHKYWTLCRDSISDYKIRYTPVCESCKVKSICYGVFNSTIS
;
A
#
# COMPACT_ATOMS: atom_id res chain seq x y z
N THR A 1 1.34 6.34 14.56
CA THR A 1 -0.07 6.67 14.89
C THR A 1 -0.59 5.76 16.01
N LEU A 2 -0.47 4.44 15.88
CA LEU A 2 -1.00 3.48 16.88
C LEU A 2 -0.33 3.53 18.27
N LEU A 3 0.81 4.21 18.39
CA LEU A 3 1.47 4.45 19.69
C LEU A 3 0.85 5.62 20.48
N LYS A 4 -0.06 6.38 19.87
CA LYS A 4 -0.71 7.50 20.55
C LYS A 4 -1.72 6.96 21.58
N GLN A 5 -1.53 7.34 22.84
CA GLN A 5 -2.52 7.06 23.88
C GLN A 5 -3.90 7.63 23.48
N GLY A 6 -4.97 6.91 23.75
CA GLY A 6 -6.33 7.33 23.47
C GLY A 6 -6.77 7.13 22.00
N LEU A 7 -5.95 6.52 21.12
CA LEU A 7 -6.40 6.31 19.73
C LEU A 7 -7.61 5.36 19.66
N LEU A 8 -7.63 4.32 20.49
CA LEU A 8 -8.74 3.37 20.52
C LEU A 8 -10.05 4.07 20.91
N GLU A 9 -9.98 4.92 21.92
CA GLU A 9 -11.11 5.72 22.39
C GLU A 9 -11.58 6.72 21.33
N VAL A 10 -10.67 7.33 20.58
CA VAL A 10 -11.02 8.22 19.46
C VAL A 10 -11.74 7.45 18.36
N VAL A 11 -11.26 6.25 18.00
CA VAL A 11 -11.90 5.40 16.97
C VAL A 11 -13.28 4.95 17.45
N GLN A 12 -13.40 4.53 18.71
CA GLN A 12 -14.67 4.15 19.31
C GLN A 12 -15.67 5.32 19.32
N TYR A 13 -15.24 6.49 19.77
CA TYR A 13 -16.06 7.70 19.78
C TYR A 13 -16.52 8.08 18.36
N ALA A 14 -15.62 8.01 17.36
CA ALA A 14 -15.99 8.29 15.98
C ALA A 14 -17.08 7.33 15.48
N LYS A 15 -16.98 6.03 15.78
CA LYS A 15 -18.01 5.04 15.42
C LYS A 15 -19.34 5.29 16.13
N GLU A 16 -19.31 5.72 17.37
CA GLU A 16 -20.52 6.04 18.16
C GLU A 16 -21.21 7.31 17.62
N GLN A 17 -20.45 8.37 17.29
CA GLN A 17 -21.01 9.64 16.80
C GLN A 17 -21.36 9.62 15.30
N CYS A 18 -20.66 8.82 14.51
CA CYS A 18 -20.84 8.71 13.06
C CYS A 18 -20.89 7.22 12.63
N PRO A 19 -21.97 6.48 12.95
CA PRO A 19 -22.03 5.03 12.71
C PRO A 19 -21.90 4.62 11.23
N SER A 20 -22.28 5.50 10.30
CA SER A 20 -22.16 5.28 8.86
C SER A 20 -20.79 5.64 8.28
N ALA A 21 -19.92 6.28 9.06
CA ALA A 21 -18.59 6.65 8.58
C ALA A 21 -17.70 5.42 8.42
N GLU A 22 -16.99 5.34 7.29
CA GLU A 22 -15.93 4.38 7.07
C GLU A 22 -14.64 4.88 7.69
N ILE A 23 -13.98 4.04 8.47
CA ILE A 23 -12.70 4.37 9.10
C ILE A 23 -11.57 3.70 8.33
N LEU A 24 -10.64 4.51 7.82
CA LEU A 24 -9.39 4.04 7.23
C LEU A 24 -8.21 4.34 8.18
N ILE A 25 -7.54 3.29 8.66
CA ILE A 25 -6.34 3.41 9.48
C ILE A 25 -5.10 3.06 8.65
N LEU A 26 -4.23 4.05 8.46
CA LEU A 26 -2.92 3.87 7.82
C LEU A 26 -1.86 3.67 8.91
N THR A 27 -1.19 2.53 8.92
CA THR A 27 -0.24 2.17 9.97
C THR A 27 0.80 1.17 9.44
N ASN A 28 1.97 1.10 10.09
CA ASN A 28 2.94 0.04 9.83
C ASN A 28 2.54 -1.34 10.38
N GLY A 29 1.42 -1.44 11.08
CA GLY A 29 0.88 -2.70 11.58
C GLY A 29 1.58 -3.31 12.80
N ARG A 30 2.77 -2.84 13.16
CA ARG A 30 3.63 -3.46 14.18
C ARG A 30 2.99 -3.59 15.56
N THR A 31 2.25 -2.58 16.00
CA THR A 31 1.58 -2.57 17.31
C THR A 31 0.49 -3.64 17.41
N PHE A 32 -0.09 -4.06 16.30
CA PHE A 32 -1.07 -5.14 16.26
C PHE A 32 -0.47 -6.53 16.51
N SER A 33 0.86 -6.66 16.59
CA SER A 33 1.50 -7.89 17.11
C SER A 33 1.18 -8.15 18.57
N VAL A 34 0.75 -7.11 19.31
CA VAL A 34 0.26 -7.23 20.68
C VAL A 34 -1.21 -7.62 20.63
N ALA A 35 -1.50 -8.90 20.86
CA ALA A 35 -2.82 -9.48 20.64
C ALA A 35 -3.97 -8.73 21.37
N PRO A 36 -3.88 -8.33 22.66
CA PRO A 36 -4.96 -7.59 23.32
C PRO A 36 -5.29 -6.27 22.64
N TYR A 37 -4.26 -5.58 22.10
CA TYR A 37 -4.44 -4.31 21.37
C TYR A 37 -5.17 -4.54 20.05
N ALA A 38 -4.72 -5.49 19.22
CA ALA A 38 -5.38 -5.83 17.96
C ALA A 38 -6.83 -6.31 18.18
N GLN A 39 -7.07 -7.13 19.21
CA GLN A 39 -8.41 -7.61 19.56
C GLN A 39 -9.36 -6.47 19.95
N ALA A 40 -8.85 -5.39 20.57
CA ALA A 40 -9.65 -4.22 20.88
C ALA A 40 -10.15 -3.54 19.59
N PHE A 41 -9.29 -3.38 18.58
CA PHE A 41 -9.69 -2.86 17.25
C PHE A 41 -10.63 -3.81 16.52
N ASN A 42 -10.40 -5.13 16.58
CA ASN A 42 -11.26 -6.14 15.98
C ASN A 42 -12.71 -6.10 16.54
N ARG A 43 -12.91 -5.62 17.77
CA ARG A 43 -14.26 -5.45 18.35
C ARG A 43 -14.98 -4.19 17.88
N ILE A 44 -14.24 -3.16 17.49
CA ILE A 44 -14.81 -1.84 17.13
C ILE A 44 -14.96 -1.70 15.61
N LEU A 45 -13.96 -2.16 14.86
CA LEU A 45 -13.96 -2.03 13.41
C LEU A 45 -14.81 -3.12 12.77
N ILE A 46 -15.60 -2.72 11.76
CA ILE A 46 -16.55 -3.58 11.04
C ILE A 46 -16.14 -3.76 9.57
N ALA A 47 -16.87 -4.54 8.82
CA ALA A 47 -16.52 -4.94 7.45
C ALA A 47 -16.35 -3.77 6.45
N GLN A 48 -16.97 -2.63 6.70
CA GLN A 48 -16.77 -1.43 5.88
C GLN A 48 -15.51 -0.64 6.22
N ASP A 49 -14.96 -0.84 7.44
CA ASP A 49 -13.72 -0.17 7.85
C ASP A 49 -12.49 -0.87 7.24
N GLN A 50 -11.39 -0.17 7.18
CA GLN A 50 -10.17 -0.65 6.52
C GLN A 50 -8.91 -0.31 7.32
N ILE A 51 -8.00 -1.27 7.40
CA ILE A 51 -6.64 -1.04 7.90
C ILE A 51 -5.66 -1.27 6.75
N ALA A 52 -4.87 -0.24 6.43
CA ALA A 52 -3.86 -0.28 5.38
C ALA A 52 -2.45 -0.41 6.00
N ILE A 53 -1.73 -1.45 5.61
CA ILE A 53 -0.43 -1.83 6.16
C ILE A 53 0.59 -2.00 5.03
N PRO A 54 1.76 -1.33 5.09
CA PRO A 54 2.80 -1.52 4.10
C PRO A 54 3.60 -2.81 4.35
N ILE A 55 3.90 -3.52 3.26
CA ILE A 55 4.87 -4.63 3.21
C ILE A 55 5.94 -4.24 2.20
N HIS A 56 7.21 -4.35 2.60
CA HIS A 56 8.34 -3.87 1.80
C HIS A 56 9.24 -5.00 1.27
N GLY A 57 9.12 -6.20 1.80
CA GLY A 57 9.90 -7.36 1.39
C GLY A 57 9.21 -8.67 1.78
N SER A 58 9.55 -9.75 1.08
CA SER A 58 8.97 -11.09 1.28
C SER A 58 9.49 -11.81 2.54
N ASN A 59 10.53 -11.28 3.16
CA ASN A 59 11.17 -11.84 4.36
C ASN A 59 11.73 -10.74 5.26
N ALA A 60 12.21 -11.14 6.45
CA ALA A 60 12.71 -10.21 7.46
C ALA A 60 13.92 -9.41 6.96
N GLU A 61 14.86 -10.06 6.27
CA GLU A 61 16.08 -9.41 5.78
C GLU A 61 15.73 -8.21 4.87
N ARG A 62 14.87 -8.42 3.88
CA ARG A 62 14.48 -7.38 2.90
C ARG A 62 13.58 -6.32 3.51
N HIS A 63 12.57 -6.73 4.27
CA HIS A 63 11.62 -5.80 4.87
C HIS A 63 12.29 -4.90 5.90
N ASP A 64 13.07 -5.48 6.82
CA ASP A 64 13.74 -4.75 7.90
C ASP A 64 14.85 -3.84 7.35
N ALA A 65 15.52 -4.24 6.27
CA ALA A 65 16.49 -3.39 5.57
C ALA A 65 15.85 -2.13 4.99
N ILE A 66 14.64 -2.21 4.44
CA ILE A 66 13.92 -1.05 3.89
C ILE A 66 13.34 -0.18 5.00
N THR A 67 12.75 -0.81 6.02
CA THR A 67 12.15 -0.06 7.15
C THR A 67 13.18 0.49 8.12
N GLN A 68 14.44 0.04 8.04
CA GLN A 68 15.53 0.36 8.99
C GLN A 68 15.15 0.03 10.44
N ALA A 69 14.38 -1.05 10.63
CA ALA A 69 13.87 -1.44 11.94
C ALA A 69 13.88 -2.97 12.08
N GLN A 70 14.88 -3.49 12.76
CA GLN A 70 15.02 -4.93 13.03
C GLN A 70 13.77 -5.49 13.73
N GLY A 71 13.28 -6.64 13.25
CA GLY A 71 12.09 -7.31 13.78
C GLY A 71 10.76 -6.71 13.30
N SER A 72 10.79 -5.66 12.45
CA SER A 72 9.57 -5.03 11.95
C SER A 72 8.75 -5.99 11.09
N PHE A 73 9.40 -6.83 10.28
CA PHE A 73 8.71 -7.85 9.49
C PHE A 73 7.89 -8.80 10.37
N ALA A 74 8.55 -9.43 11.36
CA ALA A 74 7.89 -10.39 12.24
C ALA A 74 6.69 -9.77 12.98
N GLN A 75 6.86 -8.53 13.47
CA GLN A 75 5.79 -7.79 14.14
C GLN A 75 4.64 -7.48 13.19
N THR A 76 4.93 -7.03 11.95
CA THR A 76 3.90 -6.71 10.95
C THR A 76 3.13 -7.95 10.53
N ILE A 77 3.81 -9.07 10.24
CA ILE A 77 3.16 -10.34 9.89
C ILE A 77 2.30 -10.87 11.05
N GLN A 78 2.81 -10.81 12.28
CA GLN A 78 2.02 -11.20 13.45
C GLN A 78 0.79 -10.27 13.62
N GLY A 79 0.95 -8.98 13.39
CA GLY A 79 -0.15 -8.01 13.42
C GLY A 79 -1.23 -8.33 12.39
N LEU A 80 -0.86 -8.66 11.15
CA LEU A 80 -1.79 -9.08 10.11
C LEU A 80 -2.57 -10.33 10.50
N LYS A 81 -1.90 -11.36 11.05
CA LYS A 81 -2.54 -12.60 11.52
C LYS A 81 -3.55 -12.33 12.64
N THR A 82 -3.25 -11.40 13.54
CA THR A 82 -4.17 -11.06 14.63
C THR A 82 -5.36 -10.24 14.14
N LEU A 83 -5.13 -9.28 13.23
CA LEU A 83 -6.20 -8.49 12.61
C LEU A 83 -7.14 -9.35 11.75
N ALA A 84 -6.64 -10.38 11.12
CA ALA A 84 -7.45 -11.29 10.30
C ALA A 84 -8.53 -12.05 11.10
N GLN A 85 -8.52 -12.00 12.42
CA GLN A 85 -9.59 -12.53 13.29
C GLN A 85 -10.79 -11.57 13.35
N GLY A 86 -10.64 -10.31 12.94
CA GLY A 86 -11.72 -9.33 12.83
C GLY A 86 -12.49 -9.41 11.51
N THR A 87 -13.37 -8.44 11.28
CA THR A 87 -14.21 -8.36 10.07
C THR A 87 -13.81 -7.25 9.10
N MET A 88 -13.06 -6.23 9.56
CA MET A 88 -12.62 -5.11 8.74
C MET A 88 -11.80 -5.58 7.53
N ARG A 89 -11.71 -4.75 6.52
CA ARG A 89 -10.89 -4.98 5.32
C ARG A 89 -9.40 -4.77 5.66
N ILE A 90 -8.55 -5.67 5.16
CA ILE A 90 -7.10 -5.55 5.28
C ILE A 90 -6.53 -5.20 3.91
N GLU A 91 -5.99 -4.00 3.81
CA GLU A 91 -5.28 -3.51 2.64
C GLU A 91 -3.77 -3.65 2.84
N ILE A 92 -3.08 -4.21 1.86
CA ILE A 92 -1.62 -4.20 1.81
C ILE A 92 -1.16 -3.13 0.84
N ARG A 93 -0.19 -2.33 1.24
CA ARG A 93 0.47 -1.32 0.41
C ARG A 93 1.90 -1.74 0.09
N ILE A 94 2.21 -1.83 -1.19
CA ILE A 94 3.56 -2.14 -1.69
C ILE A 94 4.06 -0.90 -2.44
N VAL A 95 4.91 -0.11 -1.79
CA VAL A 95 5.62 0.98 -2.49
C VAL A 95 6.74 0.35 -3.31
N VAL A 96 6.62 0.46 -4.62
CA VAL A 96 7.56 -0.14 -5.57
C VAL A 96 8.78 0.75 -5.71
N SER A 97 9.95 0.21 -5.41
CA SER A 97 11.24 0.92 -5.44
C SER A 97 12.34 0.01 -5.96
N LYS A 98 13.50 0.57 -6.27
CA LYS A 98 14.69 -0.19 -6.65
C LYS A 98 15.14 -1.20 -5.59
N LEU A 99 14.70 -1.03 -4.33
CA LEU A 99 15.07 -1.93 -3.23
C LEU A 99 14.24 -3.22 -3.20
N ASN A 100 13.03 -3.22 -3.79
CA ASN A 100 12.11 -4.35 -3.70
C ASN A 100 11.46 -4.79 -5.02
N TYR A 101 11.69 -4.11 -6.15
CA TYR A 101 11.00 -4.43 -7.41
C TYR A 101 11.21 -5.88 -7.86
N MET A 102 12.41 -6.44 -7.64
CA MET A 102 12.70 -7.85 -7.96
C MET A 102 12.08 -8.85 -6.95
N ASP A 103 11.52 -8.37 -5.86
CA ASP A 103 10.92 -9.18 -4.81
C ASP A 103 9.38 -9.13 -4.79
N ILE A 104 8.77 -8.33 -5.67
CA ILE A 104 7.32 -8.10 -5.71
C ILE A 104 6.54 -9.41 -5.83
N SER A 105 6.95 -10.29 -6.72
CA SER A 105 6.32 -11.61 -6.90
C SER A 105 6.38 -12.45 -5.62
N ASN A 106 7.53 -12.49 -4.94
CA ASN A 106 7.69 -13.22 -3.67
C ASN A 106 6.89 -12.56 -2.53
N ILE A 107 6.77 -11.22 -2.53
CA ILE A 107 5.90 -10.52 -1.57
C ILE A 107 4.45 -10.99 -1.78
N VAL A 108 3.97 -11.06 -3.02
CA VAL A 108 2.62 -11.54 -3.31
C VAL A 108 2.45 -13.00 -2.89
N ASP A 109 3.41 -13.86 -3.17
CA ASP A 109 3.35 -15.26 -2.72
C ASP A 109 3.24 -15.35 -1.19
N LEU A 110 3.98 -14.53 -0.45
CA LEU A 110 3.82 -14.42 1.01
C LEU A 110 2.40 -13.98 1.38
N LEU A 111 1.86 -12.92 0.73
CA LEU A 111 0.53 -12.39 1.03
C LEU A 111 -0.57 -13.44 0.82
N LEU A 112 -0.44 -14.28 -0.21
CA LEU A 112 -1.39 -15.37 -0.50
C LEU A 112 -1.39 -16.46 0.58
N THR A 113 -0.35 -16.54 1.41
CA THR A 113 -0.33 -17.44 2.59
C THR A 113 -1.00 -16.83 3.82
N LEU A 114 -1.28 -15.52 3.81
CA LEU A 114 -1.87 -14.82 4.94
C LEU A 114 -3.40 -14.82 4.85
N PRO A 115 -4.10 -14.95 5.98
CA PRO A 115 -5.55 -14.94 5.96
C PRO A 115 -6.10 -13.53 5.71
N ARG A 116 -7.24 -13.46 4.98
CA ARG A 116 -8.09 -12.28 4.88
C ARG A 116 -7.45 -11.00 4.30
N ILE A 117 -6.43 -11.10 3.46
CA ILE A 117 -6.02 -9.96 2.65
C ILE A 117 -7.12 -9.67 1.63
N THR A 118 -7.69 -8.48 1.63
CA THR A 118 -8.81 -8.09 0.76
C THR A 118 -8.40 -7.20 -0.39
N VAL A 119 -7.35 -6.40 -0.20
CA VAL A 119 -6.86 -5.43 -1.20
C VAL A 119 -5.34 -5.41 -1.19
N VAL A 120 -4.73 -5.38 -2.37
CA VAL A 120 -3.28 -5.11 -2.52
C VAL A 120 -3.09 -3.94 -3.47
N ASN A 121 -2.47 -2.88 -2.97
CA ASN A 121 -2.17 -1.68 -3.74
C ASN A 121 -0.67 -1.56 -4.00
N PHE A 122 -0.28 -1.58 -5.28
CA PHE A 122 1.06 -1.21 -5.73
C PHE A 122 1.10 0.31 -5.90
N ILE A 123 2.09 0.95 -5.31
CA ILE A 123 2.21 2.40 -5.29
C ILE A 123 3.56 2.77 -5.89
N ALA A 124 3.57 3.57 -6.94
CA ALA A 124 4.81 4.11 -7.47
C ALA A 124 5.49 5.01 -6.42
N LEU A 125 6.82 4.96 -6.36
CA LEU A 125 7.57 5.68 -5.33
C LEU A 125 7.39 7.20 -5.46
N GLU A 126 6.91 7.84 -4.39
CA GLU A 126 6.90 9.29 -4.26
C GLU A 126 8.29 9.79 -3.80
N MET A 127 8.91 10.67 -4.58
CA MET A 127 10.22 11.24 -4.28
C MET A 127 10.10 12.36 -3.25
N CYS A 128 9.98 12.00 -1.98
CA CYS A 128 9.90 12.93 -0.85
C CYS A 128 10.75 12.49 0.34
N GLY A 129 11.11 13.42 1.21
CA GLY A 129 11.84 13.14 2.44
C GLY A 129 13.16 12.40 2.19
N ASN A 130 13.32 11.23 2.82
CA ASN A 130 14.53 10.41 2.68
C ASN A 130 14.71 9.80 1.27
N ALA A 131 13.63 9.65 0.48
CA ALA A 131 13.75 9.16 -0.88
C ALA A 131 14.56 10.10 -1.77
N ILE A 132 14.43 11.42 -1.59
CA ILE A 132 15.23 12.42 -2.32
C ILE A 132 16.72 12.25 -2.01
N LYS A 133 17.07 12.11 -0.72
CA LYS A 133 18.46 11.94 -0.29
C LYS A 133 19.11 10.66 -0.79
N ASN A 134 18.30 9.62 -0.97
CA ASN A 134 18.74 8.28 -1.37
C ASN A 134 18.31 7.93 -2.80
N ARG A 135 18.06 8.92 -3.66
CA ARG A 135 17.49 8.71 -5.01
C ARG A 135 18.17 7.61 -5.80
N ALA A 136 19.50 7.59 -5.82
CA ALA A 136 20.26 6.59 -6.57
C ALA A 136 20.01 5.14 -6.11
N GLN A 137 19.68 4.95 -4.85
CA GLN A 137 19.39 3.64 -4.25
C GLN A 137 17.94 3.22 -4.36
N VAL A 138 16.99 4.18 -4.36
CA VAL A 138 15.56 3.85 -4.24
C VAL A 138 14.76 4.08 -5.52
N TRP A 139 15.23 4.96 -6.42
CA TRP A 139 14.51 5.30 -7.63
C TRP A 139 14.50 4.14 -8.63
N ILE A 140 13.35 3.90 -9.21
CA ILE A 140 13.11 2.99 -10.33
C ILE A 140 12.17 3.69 -11.32
N ASP A 141 12.40 3.52 -12.62
CA ASP A 141 11.56 4.12 -13.64
C ASP A 141 10.17 3.47 -13.69
N TYR A 142 9.15 4.25 -14.04
CA TYR A 142 7.76 3.79 -14.05
C TYR A 142 7.51 2.55 -14.91
N PRO A 143 8.07 2.42 -16.15
CA PRO A 143 7.89 1.22 -16.95
C PRO A 143 8.47 -0.04 -16.28
N GLU A 144 9.65 0.08 -15.68
CA GLU A 144 10.31 -1.02 -14.99
C GLU A 144 9.54 -1.39 -13.70
N ALA A 145 9.11 -0.38 -12.94
CA ALA A 145 8.30 -0.58 -11.74
C ALA A 145 6.94 -1.25 -12.07
N ALA A 146 6.29 -0.83 -13.14
CA ALA A 146 5.03 -1.42 -13.59
C ALA A 146 5.22 -2.87 -14.06
N ALA A 147 6.27 -3.14 -14.83
CA ALA A 147 6.60 -4.49 -15.29
C ALA A 147 6.88 -5.45 -14.12
N ALA A 148 7.55 -4.97 -13.08
CA ALA A 148 7.83 -5.77 -11.88
C ALA A 148 6.55 -6.20 -11.12
N CYS A 149 5.43 -5.48 -11.28
CA CYS A 149 4.17 -5.81 -10.64
C CYS A 149 3.36 -6.90 -11.38
N GLU A 150 3.65 -7.15 -12.66
CA GLU A 150 2.77 -7.95 -13.54
C GLU A 150 2.50 -9.36 -13.03
N ASP A 151 3.53 -10.11 -12.65
CA ASP A 151 3.35 -11.47 -12.13
C ASP A 151 2.54 -11.46 -10.82
N GLY A 152 2.82 -10.50 -9.93
CA GLY A 152 2.04 -10.31 -8.71
C GLY A 152 0.56 -9.98 -9.00
N ILE A 153 0.29 -9.14 -9.99
CA ILE A 153 -1.08 -8.80 -10.41
C ILE A 153 -1.82 -10.06 -10.87
N GLU A 154 -1.22 -10.88 -11.75
CA GLU A 154 -1.87 -12.11 -12.25
C GLU A 154 -2.19 -13.10 -11.11
N LYS A 155 -1.28 -13.25 -10.15
CA LYS A 155 -1.49 -14.08 -8.96
C LYS A 155 -2.66 -13.59 -8.11
N LEU A 156 -2.71 -12.28 -7.85
CA LEU A 156 -3.76 -11.65 -7.04
C LEU A 156 -5.12 -11.71 -7.72
N VAL A 157 -5.18 -11.47 -9.05
CA VAL A 157 -6.40 -11.63 -9.86
C VAL A 157 -6.92 -13.06 -9.74
N SER A 158 -6.03 -14.05 -9.89
CA SER A 158 -6.39 -15.48 -9.79
C SER A 158 -6.91 -15.85 -8.40
N ALA A 159 -6.47 -15.14 -7.37
CA ALA A 159 -6.92 -15.32 -5.99
C ALA A 159 -8.18 -14.51 -5.63
N GLY A 160 -8.71 -13.69 -6.54
CA GLY A 160 -9.89 -12.84 -6.29
C GLY A 160 -9.65 -11.70 -5.31
N ILE A 161 -8.41 -11.21 -5.20
CA ILE A 161 -8.02 -10.09 -4.35
C ILE A 161 -8.10 -8.80 -5.15
N ASP A 162 -8.72 -7.75 -4.59
CA ASP A 162 -8.78 -6.43 -5.22
C ASP A 162 -7.39 -5.81 -5.37
N ILE A 163 -7.16 -5.13 -6.50
CA ILE A 163 -5.85 -4.55 -6.84
C ILE A 163 -6.00 -3.09 -7.25
N GLY A 164 -5.05 -2.26 -6.81
CA GLY A 164 -4.87 -0.90 -7.32
C GLY A 164 -3.42 -0.62 -7.71
N LEU A 165 -3.24 0.11 -8.82
CA LEU A 165 -1.98 0.68 -9.26
C LEU A 165 -2.02 2.20 -9.04
N TYR A 166 -1.44 2.68 -7.94
CA TYR A 166 -1.48 4.09 -7.59
C TYR A 166 -0.29 4.86 -8.15
N ASN A 167 -0.58 5.99 -8.79
CA ASN A 167 0.41 6.94 -9.32
C ASN A 167 1.33 6.34 -10.41
N PHE A 168 0.84 5.34 -11.13
CA PHE A 168 1.46 4.88 -12.36
C PHE A 168 0.82 5.60 -13.53
N PRO A 169 1.60 6.29 -14.41
CA PRO A 169 1.05 6.85 -15.63
C PRO A 169 0.67 5.73 -16.61
N LEU A 170 -0.46 5.87 -17.30
CA LEU A 170 -0.96 4.82 -18.21
C LEU A 170 0.04 4.38 -19.27
N CYS A 171 0.90 5.30 -19.74
CA CYS A 171 1.94 4.99 -20.72
C CYS A 171 3.05 4.05 -20.20
N ALA A 172 3.17 3.87 -18.90
CA ALA A 172 4.10 2.95 -18.27
C ALA A 172 3.49 1.57 -17.97
N VAL A 173 2.16 1.46 -18.08
CA VAL A 173 1.39 0.26 -17.72
C VAL A 173 0.83 -0.41 -18.96
N LYS A 174 0.91 -1.74 -19.08
CA LYS A 174 0.26 -2.47 -20.18
C LYS A 174 -1.24 -2.20 -20.19
N HIS A 175 -1.80 -2.03 -21.38
CA HIS A 175 -3.22 -1.66 -21.60
C HIS A 175 -4.20 -2.54 -20.82
N LYS A 176 -3.94 -3.85 -20.74
CA LYS A 176 -4.79 -4.79 -20.01
C LYS A 176 -4.94 -4.50 -18.49
N TYR A 177 -4.03 -3.70 -17.91
CA TYR A 177 -4.06 -3.33 -16.50
C TYR A 177 -4.52 -1.88 -16.25
N TRP A 178 -4.89 -1.11 -17.27
CA TRP A 178 -5.31 0.28 -17.11
C TRP A 178 -6.51 0.45 -16.18
N THR A 179 -7.41 -0.54 -16.14
CA THR A 179 -8.56 -0.54 -15.24
C THR A 179 -8.18 -0.69 -13.75
N LEU A 180 -6.95 -1.11 -13.47
CA LEU A 180 -6.40 -1.19 -12.11
C LEU A 180 -5.76 0.12 -11.65
N CYS A 181 -5.44 1.03 -12.59
CA CYS A 181 -4.85 2.32 -12.24
C CYS A 181 -5.84 3.15 -11.43
N ARG A 182 -5.34 3.82 -10.40
CA ARG A 182 -6.12 4.61 -9.47
C ARG A 182 -5.50 5.99 -9.28
N ASP A 183 -6.36 6.92 -8.93
CA ASP A 183 -6.00 8.28 -8.61
C ASP A 183 -5.31 8.38 -7.24
N SER A 184 -4.48 9.40 -7.09
CA SER A 184 -3.94 9.82 -5.79
C SER A 184 -5.02 10.52 -4.97
N ILE A 185 -4.87 10.51 -3.64
CA ILE A 185 -5.83 11.13 -2.70
C ILE A 185 -5.97 12.66 -2.92
N SER A 186 -5.00 13.29 -3.63
CA SER A 186 -4.96 14.76 -3.76
C SER A 186 -4.42 15.19 -5.12
N ASP A 187 -5.18 16.00 -5.86
CA ASP A 187 -4.84 16.53 -7.18
C ASP A 187 -3.51 17.30 -7.19
N TYR A 188 -3.15 17.98 -6.10
CA TYR A 188 -1.88 18.71 -6.01
C TYR A 188 -0.64 17.81 -6.07
N LYS A 189 -0.80 16.51 -5.87
CA LYS A 189 0.28 15.52 -5.98
C LYS A 189 0.50 15.04 -7.41
N ILE A 190 -0.41 15.35 -8.33
CA ILE A 190 -0.39 14.87 -9.70
C ILE A 190 0.27 15.90 -10.60
N ARG A 191 1.13 15.44 -11.52
CA ARG A 191 1.74 16.26 -12.58
C ARG A 191 1.70 15.55 -13.92
N TYR A 192 1.68 16.38 -14.95
CA TYR A 192 1.84 15.99 -16.34
C TYR A 192 3.09 16.66 -16.89
N THR A 193 3.87 15.94 -17.67
CA THR A 193 5.04 16.48 -18.36
C THR A 193 4.61 17.14 -19.68
N PRO A 194 5.47 17.97 -20.33
CA PRO A 194 5.12 18.58 -21.60
C PRO A 194 4.71 17.57 -22.70
N VAL A 195 5.27 16.36 -22.69
CA VAL A 195 4.90 15.30 -23.64
C VAL A 195 3.44 14.84 -23.47
N CYS A 196 2.85 15.05 -22.31
CA CYS A 196 1.45 14.70 -22.04
C CYS A 196 0.45 15.64 -22.73
N GLU A 197 0.89 16.80 -23.22
CA GLU A 197 0.03 17.78 -23.91
C GLU A 197 -0.62 17.20 -25.19
N SER A 198 0.13 16.37 -25.93
CA SER A 198 -0.35 15.68 -27.12
C SER A 198 -0.86 14.26 -26.85
N CYS A 199 -0.92 13.83 -25.61
CA CYS A 199 -1.28 12.47 -25.24
C CYS A 199 -2.80 12.23 -25.38
N LYS A 200 -3.19 11.25 -26.19
CA LYS A 200 -4.59 10.91 -26.47
C LYS A 200 -5.36 10.38 -25.24
N VAL A 201 -4.64 9.88 -24.24
CA VAL A 201 -5.23 9.30 -23.03
C VAL A 201 -5.01 10.17 -21.77
N LYS A 202 -4.57 11.42 -21.96
CA LYS A 202 -4.33 12.35 -20.83
C LYS A 202 -5.56 12.52 -19.95
N SER A 203 -6.76 12.56 -20.51
CA SER A 203 -8.01 12.78 -19.79
C SER A 203 -8.42 11.67 -18.82
N ILE A 204 -7.85 10.47 -19.02
CA ILE A 204 -8.11 9.30 -18.16
C ILE A 204 -6.85 8.83 -17.42
N CYS A 205 -5.73 9.55 -17.56
CA CYS A 205 -4.46 9.22 -16.97
C CYS A 205 -4.28 9.93 -15.63
N TYR A 206 -3.81 9.23 -14.64
CA TYR A 206 -3.54 9.77 -13.29
C TYR A 206 -2.17 10.44 -13.16
N GLY A 207 -1.45 10.64 -14.30
CA GLY A 207 -0.17 11.35 -14.31
C GLY A 207 0.93 10.69 -13.48
N VAL A 208 1.86 11.50 -13.01
CA VAL A 208 2.97 11.08 -12.13
C VAL A 208 2.98 11.93 -10.86
N PHE A 209 3.70 11.50 -9.82
CA PHE A 209 3.88 12.33 -8.64
C PHE A 209 4.58 13.66 -8.97
N ASN A 210 4.05 14.75 -8.44
CA ASN A 210 4.62 16.09 -8.57
C ASN A 210 6.10 16.14 -8.16
N SER A 211 6.44 15.48 -7.07
CA SER A 211 7.79 15.39 -6.52
C SER A 211 8.78 14.58 -7.39
N THR A 212 8.30 13.86 -8.41
CA THR A 212 9.15 13.05 -9.27
C THR A 212 9.79 13.85 -10.42
N ILE A 213 9.16 14.98 -10.80
CA ILE A 213 9.54 15.79 -11.97
C ILE A 213 10.46 16.97 -11.57
N SER A 214 10.70 17.20 -10.30
CA SER A 214 11.56 18.28 -9.78
C SER A 214 13.03 17.91 -9.78
#